data_7d06021f8eda33b821a1748e50b795b1
#
_entry.id   7d06021f8eda33b821a1748e50b795b1
#
_cell.length_a   1.000
_cell.length_b   1.000
_cell.length_c   1.000
_cell.angle_alpha   90.00
_cell.angle_beta   90.00
_cell.angle_gamma   90.00
#
_symmetry.space_group_name_H-M   'P 1'
#
loop_
_entity.id
_entity.type
_entity.pdbx_description
1 polymer ?
#
loop_
_entity_poly.entity_id
_entity_poly.type
_entity_poly.pdbx_seq_one_letter_code
_entity_poly.pdbx_strand_id
1 'polypeptide(L)' 'MKSIATFYHAGCPVCVSAEKSVVNAIDPNRYDVKIIHLGEDKSSLSLAEKAGVKSVPALVLDGQVFHINHGAPLSALK' A
#
# COMPACT_ATOMS: atom_id res chain seq x y z
N MET A 1 20.08 5.77 7.45
CA MET A 1 19.12 6.18 6.43
C MET A 1 17.89 5.29 6.50
N LYS A 2 16.70 5.85 6.51
CA LYS A 2 15.48 5.06 6.57
C LYS A 2 15.06 4.61 5.18
N SER A 3 14.63 3.37 5.07
CA SER A 3 14.00 2.88 3.85
C SER A 3 12.54 3.34 3.81
N ILE A 4 11.96 3.40 2.62
CA ILE A 4 10.57 3.81 2.47
C ILE A 4 9.68 2.57 2.46
N ALA A 5 8.66 2.59 3.31
CA ALA A 5 7.60 1.58 3.33
C ALA A 5 6.34 2.25 2.79
N THR A 6 5.89 1.84 1.62
CA THR A 6 4.71 2.44 0.99
C THR A 6 3.52 1.50 1.11
N PHE A 7 2.45 1.99 1.73
CA PHE A 7 1.22 1.24 1.89
C PHE A 7 0.17 1.77 0.93
N TYR A 8 -0.29 0.92 0.02
CA TYR A 8 -1.32 1.27 -0.96
C TYR A 8 -2.67 0.73 -0.51
N HIS A 9 -3.70 1.58 -0.52
CA HIS A 9 -5.05 1.16 -0.22
C HIS A 9 -6.06 2.00 -1.01
N ALA A 10 -7.32 1.58 -0.97
CA ALA A 10 -8.40 2.26 -1.71
C ALA A 10 -9.58 2.64 -0.80
N GLY A 11 -9.38 2.62 0.52
CA GLY A 11 -10.42 2.97 1.48
C GLY A 11 -11.43 1.87 1.76
N CYS A 12 -11.20 0.65 1.26
CA CYS A 12 -12.10 -0.48 1.54
C CYS A 12 -11.95 -0.90 3.02
N PRO A 13 -12.97 -1.60 3.60
CA PRO A 13 -12.88 -2.03 5.00
C PRO A 13 -11.65 -2.89 5.29
N VAL A 14 -11.28 -3.77 4.37
CA VAL A 14 -10.08 -4.59 4.49
C VAL A 14 -8.82 -3.72 4.46
N CYS A 15 -8.80 -2.70 3.61
CA CYS A 15 -7.69 -1.77 3.51
C CYS A 15 -7.51 -0.98 4.80
N VAL A 16 -8.59 -0.46 5.38
CA VAL A 16 -8.54 0.33 6.62
C VAL A 16 -8.05 -0.53 7.77
N SER A 17 -8.54 -1.75 7.88
CA SER A 17 -8.11 -2.69 8.92
C SER A 17 -6.63 -3.04 8.77
N ALA A 18 -6.19 -3.32 7.56
CA ALA A 18 -4.80 -3.67 7.27
C ALA A 18 -3.86 -2.49 7.53
N GLU A 19 -4.29 -1.27 7.23
CA GLU A 19 -3.49 -0.07 7.46
C GLU A 19 -3.08 0.02 8.93
N LYS A 20 -4.04 -0.12 9.85
CA LYS A 20 -3.75 -0.04 11.28
C LYS A 20 -2.78 -1.11 11.72
N SER A 21 -2.98 -2.34 11.27
CA SER A 21 -2.13 -3.47 11.65
C SER A 21 -0.73 -3.33 11.09
N VAL A 22 -0.62 -2.99 9.83
CA VAL A 22 0.67 -2.91 9.12
C VAL A 22 1.49 -1.72 9.61
N VAL A 23 0.88 -0.55 9.71
CA VAL A 23 1.58 0.66 10.15
C VAL A 23 2.10 0.50 11.58
N ASN A 24 1.30 -0.13 12.45
CA ASN A 24 1.73 -0.38 13.82
C ASN A 24 2.84 -1.42 13.93
N ALA A 25 2.93 -2.32 12.96
CA ALA A 25 3.95 -3.37 12.95
C ALA A 25 5.29 -2.89 12.39
N ILE A 26 5.29 -1.81 11.61
CA ILE A 26 6.50 -1.28 10.99
C ILE A 26 7.25 -0.40 12.00
N ASP A 27 8.56 -0.63 12.11
CA ASP A 27 9.40 0.15 13.01
C ASP A 27 9.65 1.54 12.41
N PRO A 28 9.14 2.61 13.03
CA PRO A 28 9.30 3.97 12.50
C PRO A 28 10.75 4.48 12.55
N ASN A 29 11.62 3.79 13.30
CA ASN A 29 13.04 4.14 13.34
C ASN A 29 13.80 3.58 12.15
N ARG A 30 13.25 2.56 11.48
CA ARG A 30 13.89 1.91 10.34
C ARG A 30 13.24 2.29 9.02
N TYR A 31 11.97 2.64 9.04
CA TYR A 31 11.21 2.91 7.84
C TYR A 31 10.47 4.23 7.91
N ASP A 32 10.45 4.91 6.80
CA ASP A 32 9.62 6.09 6.60
C ASP A 32 8.34 5.61 5.93
N VAL A 33 7.25 5.58 6.67
CA VAL A 33 5.98 5.02 6.19
C VAL A 33 5.21 6.05 5.39
N LYS A 34 4.84 5.69 4.16
CA LYS A 34 3.98 6.51 3.31
C LYS A 34 2.70 5.74 3.02
N ILE A 35 1.58 6.44 3.10
CA ILE A 35 0.27 5.85 2.83
C ILE A 35 -0.31 6.53 1.60
N ILE A 36 -0.64 5.73 0.58
CA ILE A 36 -1.20 6.24 -0.67
C ILE A 36 -2.59 5.68 -0.84
N HIS A 37 -3.58 6.57 -0.92
CA HIS A 37 -4.97 6.21 -1.10
C HIS A 37 -5.31 6.26 -2.60
N LEU A 38 -5.29 5.12 -3.26
CA LEU A 38 -5.50 5.03 -4.71
C LEU A 38 -6.93 5.41 -5.13
N GLY A 39 -7.88 5.27 -4.23
CA GLY A 39 -9.25 5.70 -4.50
C GLY A 39 -9.39 7.20 -4.63
N GLU A 40 -8.56 7.96 -3.92
CA GLU A 40 -8.54 9.42 -3.98
C GLU A 40 -7.48 9.95 -4.92
N ASP A 41 -6.33 9.28 -4.97
CA ASP A 41 -5.21 9.68 -5.81
C ASP A 41 -5.01 8.68 -6.94
N LYS A 42 -5.82 8.79 -7.96
CA LYS A 42 -5.77 7.87 -9.11
C LYS A 42 -4.50 8.06 -9.94
N SER A 43 -3.84 9.21 -9.83
CA SER A 43 -2.57 9.42 -10.53
C SER A 43 -1.47 8.50 -10.03
N SER A 44 -1.60 7.97 -8.81
CA SER A 44 -0.64 7.03 -8.23
C SER A 44 -0.87 5.59 -8.68
N LEU A 45 -1.93 5.30 -9.42
CA LEU A 45 -2.20 3.94 -9.91
C LEU A 45 -1.06 3.42 -10.78
N SER A 46 -0.53 4.26 -11.66
CA SER A 46 0.59 3.84 -12.52
C SER A 46 1.85 3.57 -11.72
N LEU A 47 2.09 4.32 -10.65
CA LEU A 47 3.21 4.07 -9.76
C LEU A 47 3.07 2.72 -9.05
N ALA A 48 1.85 2.42 -8.58
CA ALA A 48 1.56 1.14 -7.94
C ALA A 48 1.77 -0.02 -8.92
N GLU A 49 1.30 0.11 -10.15
CA GLU A 49 1.48 -0.91 -11.17
C GLU A 49 2.96 -1.14 -11.47
N LYS A 50 3.74 -0.07 -11.58
CA LYS A 50 5.18 -0.17 -11.83
C LYS A 50 5.92 -0.83 -10.67
N ALA A 51 5.43 -0.64 -9.46
CA ALA A 51 6.01 -1.28 -8.27
C ALA A 51 5.65 -2.76 -8.17
N GLY A 52 4.73 -3.24 -8.99
CA GLY A 52 4.30 -4.63 -8.98
C GLY A 52 3.03 -4.89 -8.19
N VAL A 53 2.34 -3.84 -7.75
CA VAL A 53 1.10 -3.97 -6.99
C VAL A 53 -0.02 -4.39 -7.93
N LYS A 54 -0.72 -5.47 -7.60
CA LYS A 54 -1.83 -6.00 -8.41
C LYS A 54 -3.18 -5.78 -7.75
N SER A 55 -3.18 -5.67 -6.44
CA SER A 55 -4.40 -5.46 -5.65
C SER A 55 -4.06 -4.71 -4.39
N VAL A 56 -5.06 -4.17 -3.72
CA VAL A 56 -4.91 -3.47 -2.45
C VAL A 56 -5.71 -4.20 -1.36
N PRO A 57 -5.32 -4.13 -0.11
CA PRO A 57 -4.16 -3.41 0.43
C PRO A 57 -2.84 -4.11 0.11
N ALA A 58 -1.80 -3.33 -0.10
CA ALA A 58 -0.47 -3.84 -0.41
C ALA A 58 0.60 -2.96 0.23
N LEU A 59 1.70 -3.60 0.62
CA LEU A 59 2.84 -2.92 1.20
C LEU A 59 4.05 -3.13 0.30
N VAL A 60 4.71 -2.04 -0.08
CA VAL A 60 5.97 -2.11 -0.82
C VAL A 60 7.09 -1.76 0.13
N LEU A 61 8.02 -2.70 0.30
CA LEU A 61 9.11 -2.60 1.25
C LEU A 61 10.40 -3.03 0.57
N ASP A 62 11.38 -2.12 0.49
CA ASP A 62 12.67 -2.38 -0.14
C ASP A 62 12.52 -2.95 -1.56
N GLY A 63 11.56 -2.43 -2.31
CA GLY A 63 11.31 -2.87 -3.68
C GLY A 63 10.51 -4.14 -3.81
N GLN A 64 10.11 -4.76 -2.70
CA GLN A 64 9.30 -5.97 -2.71
C GLN A 64 7.86 -5.66 -2.35
N VAL A 65 6.93 -6.35 -3.02
CA VAL A 65 5.50 -6.13 -2.82
C VAL A 65 4.91 -7.25 -1.97
N PHE A 66 4.20 -6.86 -0.93
CA PHE A 66 3.48 -7.80 -0.08
C PHE A 66 1.99 -7.48 -0.17
N HIS A 67 1.21 -8.40 -0.71
CA HIS A 67 -0.24 -8.25 -0.79
C HIS A 67 -0.86 -8.73 0.52
N ILE A 68 -1.61 -7.84 1.17
CA ILE A 68 -2.22 -8.11 2.47
C ILE A 68 -3.71 -8.32 2.25
N ASN A 69 -4.18 -9.55 2.37
CA ASN A 69 -5.56 -9.91 2.06
C ASN A 69 -5.92 -9.50 0.63
N HIS A 70 -7.17 -9.63 0.25
CA HIS A 70 -7.62 -9.22 -1.07
C HIS A 70 -8.83 -8.29 -0.91
N GLY A 71 -8.58 -7.00 -0.99
CA GLY A 71 -9.63 -6.00 -0.91
C GLY A 71 -10.22 -5.68 -2.28
N ALA A 72 -9.36 -5.23 -3.19
CA ALA A 72 -9.80 -4.90 -4.55
C ALA A 72 -8.62 -4.98 -5.50
N PRO A 73 -8.80 -5.50 -6.73
CA PRO A 73 -7.74 -5.47 -7.72
C PRO A 73 -7.55 -4.05 -8.25
N LEU A 74 -6.33 -3.73 -8.70
CA LEU A 74 -6.05 -2.40 -9.23
C LEU A 74 -6.94 -2.07 -10.42
N SER A 75 -7.29 -3.07 -11.23
CA SER A 75 -8.15 -2.87 -12.37
C SER A 75 -9.54 -2.31 -12.00
N ALA A 76 -10.00 -2.58 -10.79
CA ALA A 76 -11.27 -2.05 -10.30
C ALA A 76 -11.19 -0.58 -9.90
N LEU A 77 -9.97 -0.05 -9.72
CA LEU A 77 -9.74 1.33 -9.29
C LEU A 77 -9.50 2.29 -10.45
N LYS A 78 -9.33 1.76 -11.64
CA LYS A 78 -9.06 2.55 -12.83
C LYS A 78 -10.29 3.24 -13.39
#